data_1115a2d16680283591cbded890d5641c
#
_entry.id   1115a2d16680283591cbded890d5641c
#
_cell.length_a   1.000
_cell.length_b   1.000
_cell.length_c   1.000
_cell.angle_alpha   90.00
_cell.angle_beta   90.00
_cell.angle_gamma   90.00
#
_symmetry.space_group_name_H-M   'P 1'
#
loop_
_entity.id
_entity.type
_entity.pdbx_description
1 polymer ?
#
loop_
_entity_poly.entity_id
_entity_poly.type
_entity_poly.pdbx_seq_one_letter_code
_entity_poly.pdbx_strand_id
1 'polypeptide(L)'
;MRRFLLVCLILALAGAPASALPPSNARTLERAEDVLSELSKIPLKGIPAKLLEDAQGVAIIPRVIKAGFVIGGRGGHGIVIAKDKSGNWGDPVFVDLGGASVGFQAGLESTDVVLVFRSRKSLDRLLEGKGKLTLGADASVAAGPVGRMAAAATDAKLEAEIVSYSRSRGLFAGVSLDGAAIHANAESNAMFRDPNQAAERKMADAVKLKLIEMSKEKPVLVAPPVLGPPMPVPPPLPTPVPVRP
;
A
#
# COMPACT_ATOMS: atom_id res chain seq x y z
N MET A 1 -45.24 -6.05 21.56
CA MET A 1 -44.14 -5.91 22.53
C MET A 1 -43.18 -7.10 22.58
N ARG A 2 -43.62 -8.37 22.66
CA ARG A 2 -42.73 -9.55 22.73
C ARG A 2 -41.82 -9.74 21.47
N ARG A 3 -42.27 -9.35 20.28
CA ARG A 3 -41.48 -9.46 19.05
C ARG A 3 -40.38 -8.40 18.94
N PHE A 4 -40.54 -7.22 19.52
CA PHE A 4 -39.51 -6.17 19.59
C PHE A 4 -38.39 -6.53 20.58
N LEU A 5 -38.71 -7.18 21.67
CA LEU A 5 -37.72 -7.66 22.67
C LEU A 5 -36.82 -8.76 22.10
N LEU A 6 -37.36 -9.63 21.24
CA LEU A 6 -36.56 -10.70 20.57
C LEU A 6 -35.57 -10.14 19.55
N VAL A 7 -35.94 -9.11 18.80
CA VAL A 7 -35.04 -8.44 17.84
C VAL A 7 -33.94 -7.69 18.57
N CYS A 8 -34.20 -7.01 19.67
CA CYS A 8 -33.19 -6.35 20.50
C CYS A 8 -32.23 -7.35 21.16
N LEU A 9 -32.71 -8.53 21.55
CA LEU A 9 -31.87 -9.57 22.14
C LEU A 9 -30.91 -10.21 21.11
N ILE A 10 -31.34 -10.38 19.85
CA ILE A 10 -30.50 -10.90 18.79
C ILE A 10 -29.44 -9.88 18.39
N LEU A 11 -29.74 -8.58 18.40
CA LEU A 11 -28.72 -7.53 18.15
C LEU A 11 -27.67 -7.42 19.28
N ALA A 12 -28.05 -7.75 20.50
CA ALA A 12 -27.13 -7.70 21.67
C ALA A 12 -26.13 -8.88 21.68
N LEU A 13 -26.42 -10.01 21.03
CA LEU A 13 -25.50 -11.15 20.95
C LEU A 13 -24.47 -11.04 19.80
N ALA A 14 -24.66 -10.08 18.88
CA ALA A 14 -23.75 -9.92 17.72
C ALA A 14 -22.52 -9.04 18.00
N GLY A 15 -22.28 -8.62 19.22
CA GLY A 15 -21.32 -7.57 19.54
C GLY A 15 -20.22 -7.88 20.54
N ALA A 16 -19.81 -9.12 20.72
CA ALA A 16 -18.52 -9.36 21.37
C ALA A 16 -17.41 -9.07 20.32
N PRO A 17 -16.59 -8.01 20.48
CA PRO A 17 -15.42 -7.87 19.63
C PRO A 17 -14.57 -9.11 19.88
N ALA A 18 -14.36 -9.93 18.85
CA ALA A 18 -13.33 -10.93 18.90
C ALA A 18 -12.03 -10.15 19.15
N SER A 19 -11.53 -10.20 20.37
CA SER A 19 -10.23 -9.66 20.73
C SER A 19 -9.18 -10.47 19.95
N ALA A 20 -8.94 -10.03 18.72
CA ALA A 20 -7.81 -10.55 17.98
C ALA A 20 -6.57 -10.23 18.83
N LEU A 21 -5.86 -11.27 19.26
CA LEU A 21 -4.56 -11.09 19.92
C LEU A 21 -3.73 -10.14 19.06
N PRO A 22 -3.03 -9.17 19.66
CA PRO A 22 -2.19 -8.25 18.92
C PRO A 22 -1.23 -9.08 18.05
N PRO A 23 -1.01 -8.69 16.81
CA PRO A 23 -0.10 -9.41 15.93
C PRO A 23 1.30 -9.40 16.56
N SER A 24 1.94 -10.56 16.69
CA SER A 24 3.33 -10.63 17.15
C SER A 24 4.23 -9.97 16.11
N ASN A 25 5.32 -9.32 16.56
CA ASN A 25 6.33 -8.70 15.70
C ASN A 25 6.85 -9.70 14.65
N ALA A 26 7.16 -10.92 15.05
CA ALA A 26 7.59 -11.98 14.15
C ALA A 26 6.60 -12.21 12.99
N ARG A 27 5.31 -12.34 13.31
CA ARG A 27 4.26 -12.53 12.30
C ARG A 27 4.10 -11.33 11.37
N THR A 28 4.33 -10.12 11.88
CA THR A 28 4.29 -8.91 11.07
C THR A 28 5.45 -8.86 10.08
N LEU A 29 6.66 -9.22 10.53
CA LEU A 29 7.86 -9.29 9.68
C LEU A 29 7.72 -10.38 8.60
N GLU A 30 7.27 -11.59 8.97
CA GLU A 30 7.00 -12.68 8.03
C GLU A 30 6.04 -12.25 6.94
N ARG A 31 4.91 -11.66 7.31
CA ARG A 31 3.92 -11.17 6.34
C ARG A 31 4.44 -10.02 5.48
N ALA A 32 5.28 -9.14 6.02
CA ALA A 32 5.89 -8.07 5.26
C ALA A 32 6.84 -8.63 4.19
N GLU A 33 7.61 -9.67 4.51
CA GLU A 33 8.44 -10.39 3.55
C GLU A 33 7.58 -11.05 2.46
N ASP A 34 6.48 -11.73 2.85
CA ASP A 34 5.53 -12.34 1.90
C ASP A 34 4.99 -11.30 0.91
N VAL A 35 4.57 -10.12 1.41
CA VAL A 35 4.06 -9.02 0.55
C VAL A 35 5.12 -8.60 -0.46
N LEU A 36 6.37 -8.40 -0.06
CA LEU A 36 7.46 -8.03 -0.97
C LEU A 36 7.77 -9.15 -1.96
N SER A 37 7.79 -10.40 -1.50
CA SER A 37 8.03 -11.58 -2.33
C SER A 37 6.95 -11.73 -3.40
N GLU A 38 5.70 -11.53 -3.06
CA GLU A 38 4.60 -11.54 -4.02
C GLU A 38 4.68 -10.37 -5.01
N LEU A 39 5.10 -9.18 -4.54
CA LEU A 39 5.32 -8.02 -5.42
C LEU A 39 6.40 -8.28 -6.45
N SER A 40 7.50 -8.95 -6.06
CA SER A 40 8.61 -9.24 -6.97
C SER A 40 8.27 -10.29 -8.04
N LYS A 41 7.29 -11.17 -7.80
CA LYS A 41 6.88 -12.21 -8.76
C LYS A 41 6.04 -11.67 -9.93
N ILE A 42 5.55 -10.43 -9.87
CA ILE A 42 4.65 -9.88 -10.88
C ILE A 42 5.44 -8.92 -11.79
N PRO A 43 5.99 -9.39 -12.92
CA PRO A 43 6.69 -8.54 -13.87
C PRO A 43 5.77 -7.42 -14.36
N LEU A 44 6.28 -6.20 -14.46
CA LEU A 44 5.58 -5.00 -14.97
C LEU A 44 4.41 -4.47 -14.11
N LYS A 45 4.01 -5.16 -13.04
CA LYS A 45 2.90 -4.72 -12.17
C LYS A 45 3.34 -4.41 -10.74
N GLY A 46 4.60 -4.67 -10.40
CA GLY A 46 5.19 -4.35 -9.11
C GLY A 46 5.53 -2.86 -8.95
N ILE A 47 6.13 -2.53 -7.81
CA ILE A 47 6.69 -1.21 -7.56
C ILE A 47 7.90 -1.01 -8.48
N PRO A 48 8.00 0.09 -9.24
CA PRO A 48 9.17 0.34 -10.08
C PRO A 48 10.46 0.36 -9.26
N ALA A 49 11.49 -0.36 -9.72
CA ALA A 49 12.78 -0.42 -9.02
C ALA A 49 13.38 0.97 -8.81
N LYS A 50 13.26 1.86 -9.79
CA LYS A 50 13.70 3.26 -9.68
C LYS A 50 13.01 4.01 -8.55
N LEU A 51 11.71 3.76 -8.33
CA LEU A 51 10.99 4.37 -7.23
C LEU A 51 11.50 3.87 -5.86
N LEU A 52 11.87 2.58 -5.76
CA LEU A 52 12.49 2.02 -4.55
C LEU A 52 13.93 2.51 -4.36
N GLU A 53 14.68 2.68 -5.44
CA GLU A 53 16.03 3.23 -5.43
C GLU A 53 16.03 4.67 -4.87
N ASP A 54 15.10 5.51 -5.34
CA ASP A 54 14.97 6.91 -4.93
C ASP A 54 14.21 7.09 -3.59
N ALA A 55 13.58 6.02 -3.08
CA ALA A 55 12.81 6.08 -1.85
C ALA A 55 13.66 6.43 -0.62
N GLN A 56 13.11 7.23 0.27
CA GLN A 56 13.66 7.53 1.59
C GLN A 56 13.26 6.47 2.62
N GLY A 57 12.17 5.76 2.37
CA GLY A 57 11.68 4.67 3.18
C GLY A 57 10.48 3.98 2.55
N VAL A 58 10.15 2.81 3.09
CA VAL A 58 9.00 2.01 2.66
C VAL A 58 8.22 1.56 3.89
N ALA A 59 6.90 1.79 3.90
CA ALA A 59 6.00 1.16 4.86
C ALA A 59 5.35 -0.06 4.21
N ILE A 60 5.29 -1.16 4.95
CA ILE A 60 4.63 -2.39 4.55
C ILE A 60 3.62 -2.74 5.62
N ILE A 61 2.34 -2.70 5.29
CA ILE A 61 1.24 -2.92 6.21
C ILE A 61 0.40 -4.08 5.67
N PRO A 62 0.73 -5.32 6.07
CA PRO A 62 0.01 -6.49 5.63
C PRO A 62 -1.41 -6.53 6.21
N ARG A 63 -2.35 -7.05 5.44
CA ARG A 63 -3.71 -7.36 5.90
C ARG A 63 -4.41 -6.18 6.59
N VAL A 64 -4.37 -5.00 5.98
CA VAL A 64 -5.22 -3.89 6.40
C VAL A 64 -6.68 -4.33 6.26
N ILE A 65 -7.37 -4.39 7.37
CA ILE A 65 -8.79 -4.74 7.41
C ILE A 65 -9.61 -3.48 7.23
N LYS A 66 -10.52 -3.50 6.29
CA LYS A 66 -11.56 -2.50 6.10
C LYS A 66 -12.91 -3.15 6.39
N ALA A 67 -13.63 -2.61 7.35
CA ALA A 67 -14.95 -3.09 7.73
C ALA A 67 -15.92 -1.92 7.83
N GLY A 68 -17.13 -2.09 7.32
CA GLY A 68 -18.17 -1.06 7.42
C GLY A 68 -19.36 -1.30 6.51
N PHE A 69 -20.39 -0.48 6.76
CA PHE A 69 -21.58 -0.33 5.94
C PHE A 69 -21.82 1.17 5.80
N VAL A 70 -21.70 1.75 4.62
CA VAL A 70 -21.73 3.20 4.33
C VAL A 70 -20.60 3.96 5.02
N ILE A 71 -20.45 3.84 6.32
CA ILE A 71 -19.33 4.35 7.12
C ILE A 71 -18.66 3.17 7.79
N GLY A 72 -17.35 3.13 7.76
CA GLY A 72 -16.57 2.04 8.34
C GLY A 72 -15.23 2.52 8.87
N GLY A 73 -14.43 1.56 9.35
CA GLY A 73 -13.06 1.75 9.76
C GLY A 73 -12.11 0.91 8.93
N ARG A 74 -10.86 1.36 8.88
CA ARG A 74 -9.73 0.56 8.40
C ARG A 74 -8.67 0.53 9.48
N GLY A 75 -7.98 -0.61 9.59
CA GLY A 75 -6.90 -0.77 10.55
C GLY A 75 -5.93 -1.85 10.10
N GLY A 76 -4.66 -1.67 10.43
CA GLY A 76 -3.61 -2.63 10.11
C GLY A 76 -2.37 -2.38 10.94
N HIS A 77 -1.56 -3.43 11.12
CA HIS A 77 -0.29 -3.39 11.80
C HIS A 77 0.81 -3.74 10.80
N GLY A 78 1.91 -3.00 10.83
CA GLY A 78 2.98 -3.14 9.84
C GLY A 78 4.31 -2.61 10.32
N ILE A 79 5.20 -2.40 9.37
CA ILE A 79 6.55 -1.87 9.59
C ILE A 79 6.85 -0.74 8.62
N VAL A 80 7.74 0.14 9.04
CA VAL A 80 8.41 1.14 8.19
C VAL A 80 9.89 0.89 8.24
N ILE A 81 10.53 0.81 7.09
CA ILE A 81 12.00 0.73 6.96
C ILE A 81 12.46 1.97 6.23
N ALA A 82 13.33 2.75 6.88
CA ALA A 82 13.91 3.96 6.35
C ALA A 82 15.34 3.73 5.85
N LYS A 83 15.78 4.48 4.85
CA LYS A 83 17.19 4.56 4.50
C LYS A 83 17.93 5.50 5.46
N ASP A 84 19.15 5.15 5.79
CA ASP A 84 20.08 6.03 6.47
C ASP A 84 20.67 7.09 5.51
N LYS A 85 21.54 7.96 6.04
CA LYS A 85 22.21 8.98 5.22
C LYS A 85 23.15 8.42 4.16
N SER A 86 23.55 7.16 4.30
CA SER A 86 24.41 6.44 3.35
C SER A 86 23.59 5.67 2.31
N GLY A 87 22.26 5.71 2.39
CA GLY A 87 21.35 5.02 1.47
C GLY A 87 21.08 3.55 1.84
N ASN A 88 21.56 3.07 2.98
CA ASN A 88 21.31 1.71 3.44
C ASN A 88 19.96 1.60 4.16
N TRP A 89 19.27 0.50 3.98
CA TRP A 89 18.04 0.20 4.71
C TRP A 89 18.33 -0.07 6.20
N GLY A 90 17.71 0.73 7.05
CA GLY A 90 17.82 0.63 8.51
C GLY A 90 16.95 -0.48 9.12
N ASP A 91 16.86 -0.49 10.44
CA ASP A 91 15.98 -1.41 11.15
C ASP A 91 14.50 -1.02 11.02
N PRO A 92 13.58 -2.02 11.03
CA PRO A 92 12.16 -1.74 10.95
C PRO A 92 11.65 -1.02 12.20
N VAL A 93 10.77 -0.07 11.99
CA VAL A 93 9.94 0.55 13.02
C VAL A 93 8.52 0.05 12.86
N PHE A 94 7.97 -0.58 13.89
CA PHE A 94 6.59 -1.08 13.88
C PHE A 94 5.61 0.07 13.98
N VAL A 95 4.55 -0.02 13.16
CA VAL A 95 3.55 1.04 13.01
C VAL A 95 2.15 0.45 12.96
N ASP A 96 1.18 1.27 13.37
CA ASP A 96 -0.24 1.01 13.19
C ASP A 96 -0.82 2.00 12.19
N LEU A 97 -1.65 1.49 11.29
CA LEU A 97 -2.49 2.27 10.39
C LEU A 97 -3.92 2.21 10.87
N GLY A 98 -4.56 3.36 10.97
CA GLY A 98 -5.96 3.47 11.33
C GLY A 98 -6.65 4.59 10.57
N GLY A 99 -7.96 4.50 10.37
CA GLY A 99 -8.71 5.57 9.70
C GLY A 99 -10.15 5.23 9.48
N ALA A 100 -10.96 6.27 9.27
CA ALA A 100 -12.32 6.12 8.79
C ALA A 100 -12.31 5.72 7.31
N SER A 101 -13.31 4.98 6.90
CA SER A 101 -13.57 4.65 5.50
C SER A 101 -15.03 4.90 5.17
N VAL A 102 -15.28 5.43 3.98
CA VAL A 102 -16.63 5.60 3.45
C VAL A 102 -16.76 4.68 2.23
N GLY A 103 -17.85 3.96 2.12
CA GLY A 103 -18.12 3.10 0.98
C GLY A 103 -19.53 2.55 1.03
N PHE A 104 -20.16 2.44 -0.14
CA PHE A 104 -21.56 1.96 -0.27
C PHE A 104 -21.69 0.43 -0.21
N GLN A 105 -20.63 -0.29 0.14
CA GLN A 105 -20.68 -1.75 0.24
C GLN A 105 -20.51 -2.18 1.70
N ALA A 106 -21.45 -2.99 2.18
CA ALA A 106 -21.26 -3.74 3.41
C ALA A 106 -20.23 -4.85 3.14
N GLY A 107 -19.19 -4.91 3.95
CA GLY A 107 -18.21 -5.97 3.76
C GLY A 107 -17.02 -5.88 4.68
N LEU A 108 -16.31 -6.99 4.70
CA LEU A 108 -14.99 -7.13 5.30
C LEU A 108 -13.99 -7.35 4.16
N GLU A 109 -13.07 -6.43 3.99
CA GLU A 109 -12.01 -6.51 3.00
C GLU A 109 -10.65 -6.56 3.70
N SER A 110 -9.75 -7.40 3.22
CA SER A 110 -8.37 -7.49 3.67
C SER A 110 -7.44 -7.17 2.50
N THR A 111 -6.57 -6.18 2.69
CA THR A 111 -5.72 -5.65 1.64
C THR A 111 -4.32 -5.39 2.19
N ASP A 112 -3.28 -5.85 1.48
CA ASP A 112 -1.92 -5.46 1.81
C ASP A 112 -1.64 -4.08 1.24
N VAL A 113 -0.99 -3.23 2.03
CA VAL A 113 -0.66 -1.85 1.65
C VAL A 113 0.84 -1.66 1.71
N VAL A 114 1.40 -1.07 0.65
CA VAL A 114 2.80 -0.63 0.61
C VAL A 114 2.84 0.86 0.28
N LEU A 115 3.56 1.63 1.10
CA LEU A 115 3.76 3.07 0.92
C LEU A 115 5.23 3.34 0.69
N VAL A 116 5.55 3.98 -0.43
CA VAL A 116 6.91 4.39 -0.77
C VAL A 116 7.05 5.88 -0.45
N PHE A 117 7.86 6.19 0.54
CA PHE A 117 8.16 7.56 0.96
C PHE A 117 9.25 8.15 0.08
N ARG A 118 8.94 9.21 -0.63
CA ARG A 118 9.89 9.98 -1.45
C ARG A 118 10.47 11.18 -0.68
N SER A 119 9.74 11.65 0.34
CA SER A 119 10.14 12.75 1.20
C SER A 119 10.67 12.26 2.54
N ARG A 120 11.85 12.72 2.92
CA ARG A 120 12.42 12.46 4.25
C ARG A 120 11.59 13.11 5.35
N LYS A 121 11.07 14.31 5.10
CA LYS A 121 10.28 15.08 6.06
C LYS A 121 9.08 14.31 6.60
N SER A 122 8.30 13.67 5.72
CA SER A 122 7.13 12.88 6.11
C SER A 122 7.53 11.63 6.89
N LEU A 123 8.65 11.03 6.51
CA LEU A 123 9.20 9.84 7.15
C LEU A 123 9.74 10.16 8.56
N ASP A 124 10.51 11.23 8.73
CA ASP A 124 11.10 11.62 10.03
C ASP A 124 10.01 11.90 11.06
N ARG A 125 8.92 12.57 10.66
CA ARG A 125 7.77 12.81 11.53
C ARG A 125 7.20 11.52 12.13
N LEU A 126 7.18 10.44 11.34
CA LEU A 126 6.74 9.13 11.78
C LEU A 126 7.77 8.42 12.66
N LEU A 127 9.07 8.49 12.28
CA LEU A 127 10.15 7.79 12.98
C LEU A 127 10.50 8.37 14.33
N GLU A 128 10.34 9.68 14.52
CA GLU A 128 10.58 10.35 15.80
C GLU A 128 9.59 9.92 16.91
N GLY A 129 8.57 9.14 16.56
CA GLY A 129 7.60 8.58 17.51
C GLY A 129 6.71 9.60 18.20
N LYS A 130 6.82 10.87 17.83
CA LYS A 130 6.12 12.00 18.47
C LYS A 130 4.80 12.36 17.79
N GLY A 131 4.48 11.69 16.68
CA GLY A 131 3.35 12.12 15.89
C GLY A 131 2.64 11.01 15.13
N LYS A 132 1.46 11.38 14.75
CA LYS A 132 0.61 10.69 13.80
C LYS A 132 0.84 11.34 12.44
N LEU A 133 1.08 10.54 11.43
CA LEU A 133 1.13 10.99 10.03
C LEU A 133 -0.22 10.72 9.38
N THR A 134 -0.98 11.76 9.08
CA THR A 134 -2.26 11.64 8.37
C THR A 134 -2.02 11.75 6.87
N LEU A 135 -2.31 10.70 6.15
CA LEU A 135 -2.14 10.61 4.71
C LEU A 135 -3.16 11.54 4.00
N GLY A 136 -2.68 12.34 3.07
CA GLY A 136 -3.47 13.36 2.37
C GLY A 136 -3.54 14.72 3.08
N ALA A 137 -3.33 14.77 4.42
CA ALA A 137 -3.34 16.02 5.18
C ALA A 137 -1.93 16.46 5.58
N ASP A 138 -1.14 15.55 6.18
CA ASP A 138 0.23 15.85 6.62
C ASP A 138 1.28 15.59 5.54
N ALA A 139 0.97 14.69 4.61
CA ALA A 139 1.80 14.37 3.46
C ALA A 139 0.91 14.03 2.27
N SER A 140 1.24 14.52 1.09
CA SER A 140 0.54 14.20 -0.14
C SER A 140 0.73 12.73 -0.51
N VAL A 141 -0.36 12.06 -0.89
CA VAL A 141 -0.36 10.65 -1.28
C VAL A 141 -0.93 10.49 -2.68
N ALA A 142 -0.25 9.75 -3.51
CA ALA A 142 -0.74 9.39 -4.83
C ALA A 142 -0.79 7.88 -5.02
N ALA A 143 -1.74 7.44 -5.82
CA ALA A 143 -1.80 6.05 -6.28
C ALA A 143 -0.58 5.74 -7.16
N GLY A 144 0.14 4.66 -6.84
CA GLY A 144 1.32 4.25 -7.58
C GLY A 144 1.00 3.79 -9.01
N PRO A 145 1.86 4.10 -9.98
CA PRO A 145 1.70 3.61 -11.33
C PRO A 145 1.96 2.10 -11.38
N VAL A 146 1.13 1.37 -12.12
CA VAL A 146 1.26 -0.08 -12.33
C VAL A 146 1.25 -0.43 -13.82
N GLY A 147 1.87 -1.54 -14.17
CA GLY A 147 1.89 -2.02 -15.56
C GLY A 147 2.70 -1.12 -16.49
N ARG A 148 2.23 -0.95 -17.73
CA ARG A 148 2.90 -0.11 -18.73
C ARG A 148 3.02 1.35 -18.32
N MET A 149 2.11 1.84 -17.49
CA MET A 149 2.18 3.20 -16.96
C MET A 149 3.37 3.39 -16.00
N ALA A 150 3.84 2.33 -15.34
CA ALA A 150 5.02 2.39 -14.48
C ALA A 150 6.30 2.69 -15.26
N ALA A 151 6.42 2.19 -16.49
CA ALA A 151 7.56 2.48 -17.37
C ALA A 151 7.51 3.91 -17.92
N ALA A 152 6.33 4.47 -18.13
CA ALA A 152 6.14 5.83 -18.65
C ALA A 152 6.14 6.91 -17.55
N ALA A 153 5.86 6.54 -16.31
CA ALA A 153 5.76 7.47 -15.17
C ALA A 153 7.13 7.81 -14.54
N THR A 154 8.22 7.39 -15.15
CA THR A 154 9.58 7.71 -14.72
C THR A 154 9.87 9.21 -14.83
N ASP A 155 9.07 9.94 -15.61
CA ASP A 155 9.20 11.37 -15.82
C ASP A 155 8.06 12.15 -15.16
N ALA A 156 8.39 12.91 -14.15
CA ALA A 156 7.78 14.19 -13.74
C ALA A 156 6.37 14.25 -13.16
N LYS A 157 5.55 13.19 -13.04
CA LYS A 157 4.17 13.33 -12.52
C LYS A 157 3.90 12.78 -11.12
N LEU A 158 4.89 12.20 -10.46
CA LEU A 158 4.73 11.80 -9.06
C LEU A 158 5.25 12.92 -8.14
N GLU A 159 4.56 14.05 -8.08
CA GLU A 159 4.89 15.13 -7.13
C GLU A 159 4.53 14.76 -5.69
N ALA A 160 3.76 13.70 -5.48
CA ALA A 160 3.37 13.25 -4.16
C ALA A 160 4.56 12.81 -3.31
N GLU A 161 4.52 13.15 -2.02
CA GLU A 161 5.55 12.75 -1.05
C GLU A 161 5.52 11.26 -0.76
N ILE A 162 4.36 10.62 -0.90
CA ILE A 162 4.14 9.20 -0.68
C ILE A 162 3.42 8.60 -1.88
N VAL A 163 3.92 7.47 -2.35
CA VAL A 163 3.29 6.68 -3.42
C VAL A 163 2.73 5.40 -2.80
N SER A 164 1.45 5.13 -3.01
CA SER A 164 0.74 4.02 -2.38
C SER A 164 0.40 2.91 -3.36
N TYR A 165 0.58 1.70 -2.92
CA TYR A 165 0.22 0.47 -3.61
C TYR A 165 -0.63 -0.39 -2.68
N SER A 166 -1.60 -1.10 -3.24
CA SER A 166 -2.37 -2.09 -2.50
C SER A 166 -2.47 -3.39 -3.26
N ARG A 167 -2.58 -4.49 -2.52
CA ARG A 167 -2.86 -5.81 -3.06
C ARG A 167 -4.13 -6.36 -2.43
N SER A 168 -5.13 -6.63 -3.26
CA SER A 168 -6.32 -7.36 -2.88
C SER A 168 -6.50 -8.54 -3.81
N ARG A 169 -6.73 -9.73 -3.27
CA ARG A 169 -6.95 -10.98 -4.03
C ARG A 169 -5.89 -11.26 -5.12
N GLY A 170 -4.61 -10.97 -4.82
CA GLY A 170 -3.49 -11.22 -5.76
C GLY A 170 -3.31 -10.18 -6.88
N LEU A 171 -4.13 -9.12 -6.91
CA LEU A 171 -4.00 -8.02 -7.85
C LEU A 171 -3.41 -6.80 -7.14
N PHE A 172 -2.42 -6.17 -7.78
CA PHE A 172 -1.86 -4.90 -7.33
C PHE A 172 -2.48 -3.73 -8.08
N ALA A 173 -2.76 -2.66 -7.35
CA ALA A 173 -3.24 -1.40 -7.89
C ALA A 173 -2.68 -0.24 -7.06
N GLY A 174 -2.54 0.92 -7.67
CA GLY A 174 -2.40 2.17 -6.93
C GLY A 174 -3.71 2.46 -6.20
N VAL A 175 -3.63 2.92 -4.97
CA VAL A 175 -4.81 3.17 -4.14
C VAL A 175 -4.69 4.53 -3.45
N SER A 176 -5.80 5.24 -3.29
CA SER A 176 -5.85 6.42 -2.42
C SER A 176 -6.12 5.98 -0.98
N LEU A 177 -5.29 6.47 -0.07
CA LEU A 177 -5.38 6.22 1.37
C LEU A 177 -5.65 7.51 2.17
N ASP A 178 -6.22 8.52 1.52
CA ASP A 178 -6.50 9.79 2.16
C ASP A 178 -7.33 9.63 3.44
N GLY A 179 -6.97 10.39 4.46
CA GLY A 179 -7.60 10.33 5.78
C GLY A 179 -7.17 9.16 6.66
N ALA A 180 -6.38 8.22 6.16
CA ALA A 180 -5.75 7.22 7.02
C ALA A 180 -4.58 7.84 7.78
N ALA A 181 -4.35 7.36 8.99
CA ALA A 181 -3.26 7.81 9.84
C ALA A 181 -2.33 6.66 10.19
N ILE A 182 -1.06 6.95 10.22
CA ILE A 182 -0.02 6.02 10.63
C ILE A 182 0.67 6.60 11.87
N HIS A 183 0.95 5.75 12.85
CA HIS A 183 1.71 6.12 14.04
C HIS A 183 2.62 4.96 14.47
N ALA A 184 3.73 5.29 15.12
CA ALA A 184 4.65 4.29 15.65
C ALA A 184 4.01 3.52 16.81
N ASN A 185 4.10 2.19 16.77
CA ASN A 185 3.64 1.32 17.86
C ASN A 185 4.73 1.22 18.92
N ALA A 186 4.55 1.92 20.03
CA ALA A 186 5.58 2.02 21.09
C ALA A 186 5.90 0.66 21.73
N GLU A 187 4.88 -0.18 21.94
CA GLU A 187 5.02 -1.50 22.56
C GLU A 187 5.80 -2.45 21.66
N SER A 188 5.39 -2.61 20.41
CA SER A 188 6.09 -3.45 19.43
C SER A 188 7.53 -3.02 19.22
N ASN A 189 7.78 -1.71 19.16
CA ASN A 189 9.12 -1.17 19.02
C ASN A 189 9.99 -1.39 20.26
N ALA A 190 9.41 -1.32 21.46
CA ALA A 190 10.13 -1.64 22.70
C ALA A 190 10.50 -3.13 22.74
N MET A 191 9.58 -4.01 22.38
CA MET A 191 9.83 -5.46 22.29
C MET A 191 10.94 -5.78 21.28
N PHE A 192 10.91 -5.18 20.09
CA PHE A 192 11.91 -5.43 19.04
C PHE A 192 13.32 -5.00 19.44
N ARG A 193 13.46 -3.98 20.31
CA ARG A 193 14.75 -3.52 20.83
C ARG A 193 15.36 -4.45 21.86
N ASP A 194 14.59 -5.40 22.40
CA ASP A 194 15.11 -6.39 23.36
C ASP A 194 16.22 -7.22 22.69
N PRO A 195 17.42 -7.33 23.29
CA PRO A 195 18.51 -8.13 22.75
C PRO A 195 18.17 -9.60 22.52
N ASN A 196 17.19 -10.14 23.23
CA ASN A 196 16.78 -11.54 23.14
C ASN A 196 15.96 -11.84 21.87
N GLN A 197 15.58 -10.84 21.09
CA GLN A 197 14.76 -11.01 19.87
C GLN A 197 15.60 -11.32 18.61
N ALA A 198 16.54 -12.25 18.72
CA ALA A 198 17.43 -12.65 17.62
C ALA A 198 16.66 -13.18 16.39
N ALA A 199 15.58 -13.94 16.61
CA ALA A 199 14.75 -14.46 15.53
C ALA A 199 14.06 -13.34 14.74
N GLU A 200 13.50 -12.34 15.43
CA GLU A 200 12.84 -11.20 14.78
C GLU A 200 13.85 -10.34 14.00
N ARG A 201 15.07 -10.16 14.52
CA ARG A 201 16.14 -9.46 13.81
C ARG A 201 16.51 -10.15 12.51
N LYS A 202 16.61 -11.49 12.52
CA LYS A 202 16.86 -12.27 11.30
C LYS A 202 15.73 -12.11 10.28
N MET A 203 14.48 -12.09 10.72
CA MET A 203 13.33 -11.81 9.84
C MET A 203 13.38 -10.38 9.29
N ALA A 204 13.75 -9.40 10.11
CA ALA A 204 13.93 -8.02 9.66
C ALA A 204 15.03 -7.90 8.60
N ASP A 205 16.14 -8.64 8.75
CA ASP A 205 17.21 -8.69 7.74
C ASP A 205 16.72 -9.30 6.42
N ALA A 206 15.88 -10.33 6.46
CA ALA A 206 15.27 -10.91 5.25
C ALA A 206 14.41 -9.87 4.51
N VAL A 207 13.60 -9.10 5.22
CA VAL A 207 12.81 -8.00 4.63
C VAL A 207 13.72 -6.94 3.98
N LYS A 208 14.81 -6.54 4.67
CA LYS A 208 15.79 -5.59 4.12
C LYS A 208 16.47 -6.11 2.86
N LEU A 209 16.89 -7.37 2.87
CA LEU A 209 17.50 -8.01 1.71
C LEU A 209 16.54 -8.03 0.51
N LYS A 210 15.26 -8.30 0.75
CA LYS A 210 14.25 -8.28 -0.31
C LYS A 210 14.03 -6.89 -0.89
N LEU A 211 14.03 -5.84 -0.08
CA LEU A 211 13.99 -4.46 -0.57
C LEU A 211 15.22 -4.10 -1.41
N ILE A 212 16.41 -4.55 -1.00
CA ILE A 212 17.64 -4.35 -1.77
C ILE A 212 17.58 -5.06 -3.12
N GLU A 213 17.10 -6.31 -3.16
CA GLU A 213 16.92 -7.07 -4.39
C GLU A 213 15.97 -6.32 -5.35
N MET A 214 14.80 -5.94 -4.87
CA MET A 214 13.79 -5.24 -5.68
C MET A 214 14.26 -3.87 -6.19
N SER A 215 15.08 -3.15 -5.43
CA SER A 215 15.64 -1.86 -5.86
C SER A 215 16.74 -1.99 -6.93
N LYS A 216 17.36 -3.16 -7.07
CA LYS A 216 18.39 -3.44 -8.07
C LYS A 216 17.85 -4.07 -9.36
N GLU A 217 16.61 -4.51 -9.37
CA GLU A 217 15.97 -5.10 -10.54
C GLU A 217 15.98 -4.13 -11.71
N LYS A 218 16.65 -4.52 -12.80
CA LYS A 218 16.64 -3.70 -14.03
C LYS A 218 15.22 -3.67 -14.60
N PRO A 219 14.73 -2.51 -15.06
CA PRO A 219 13.45 -2.44 -15.73
C PRO A 219 13.46 -3.41 -16.92
N VAL A 220 12.48 -4.31 -16.97
CA VAL A 220 12.26 -5.15 -18.14
C VAL A 220 11.81 -4.24 -19.27
N LEU A 221 12.71 -3.93 -20.19
CA LEU A 221 12.39 -3.22 -21.41
C LEU A 221 11.47 -4.10 -22.24
N VAL A 222 10.18 -3.92 -22.08
CA VAL A 222 9.22 -4.48 -23.04
C VAL A 222 9.37 -3.66 -24.31
N ALA A 223 9.85 -4.32 -25.38
CA ALA A 223 9.90 -3.72 -26.70
C ALA A 223 8.50 -3.09 -27.00
N PRO A 224 8.44 -1.88 -27.54
CA PRO A 224 7.18 -1.28 -27.92
C PRO A 224 6.44 -2.27 -28.83
N PRO A 225 5.11 -2.39 -28.66
CA PRO A 225 4.34 -3.26 -29.56
C PRO A 225 4.68 -2.84 -30.98
N VAL A 226 5.10 -3.80 -31.78
CA VAL A 226 5.26 -3.58 -33.23
C VAL A 226 3.88 -3.11 -33.70
N LEU A 227 3.76 -1.83 -33.96
CA LEU A 227 2.56 -1.29 -34.58
C LEU A 227 2.39 -2.05 -35.90
N GLY A 228 1.36 -2.88 -35.96
CA GLY A 228 0.96 -3.50 -37.21
C GLY A 228 0.81 -2.43 -38.31
N PRO A 229 0.85 -2.80 -39.57
CA PRO A 229 0.67 -1.83 -40.66
C PRO A 229 -0.56 -0.96 -40.38
N PRO A 230 -0.48 0.35 -40.67
CA PRO A 230 -1.59 1.25 -40.41
C PRO A 230 -2.88 0.67 -41.04
N MET A 231 -3.94 0.67 -40.28
CA MET A 231 -5.24 0.23 -40.79
C MET A 231 -5.59 1.07 -42.04
N PRO A 232 -6.11 0.46 -43.11
CA PRO A 232 -6.52 1.18 -44.29
C PRO A 232 -7.52 2.25 -43.91
N VAL A 233 -7.25 3.49 -44.35
CA VAL A 233 -8.13 4.63 -44.11
C VAL A 233 -9.52 4.30 -44.68
N PRO A 234 -10.60 4.38 -43.90
CA PRO A 234 -11.92 4.15 -44.41
C PRO A 234 -12.23 5.11 -45.58
N PRO A 235 -12.94 4.66 -46.63
CA PRO A 235 -13.27 5.50 -47.74
C PRO A 235 -14.05 6.74 -47.27
N PRO A 236 -13.87 7.92 -47.92
CA PRO A 236 -14.60 9.11 -47.55
C PRO A 236 -16.11 8.86 -47.68
N LEU A 237 -16.85 9.40 -46.70
CA LEU A 237 -18.32 9.37 -46.71
C LEU A 237 -18.87 9.98 -48.01
N PRO A 238 -19.90 9.38 -48.61
CA PRO A 238 -20.52 9.97 -49.80
C PRO A 238 -21.02 11.39 -49.52
N THR A 239 -20.67 12.29 -50.39
CA THR A 239 -21.14 13.67 -50.32
C THR A 239 -22.68 13.71 -50.37
N PRO A 240 -23.34 14.50 -49.52
CA PRO A 240 -24.81 14.64 -49.56
C PRO A 240 -25.25 15.14 -50.91
N VAL A 241 -26.18 14.42 -51.54
CA VAL A 241 -26.79 14.84 -52.79
C VAL A 241 -27.62 16.09 -52.52
N PRO A 242 -27.43 17.19 -53.31
CA PRO A 242 -28.22 18.37 -53.11
C PRO A 242 -29.70 18.07 -53.45
N VAL A 243 -30.58 18.31 -52.51
CA VAL A 243 -32.03 18.28 -52.71
C VAL A 243 -32.37 19.47 -53.57
N ARG A 244 -32.84 19.22 -54.78
CA ARG A 244 -33.39 20.28 -55.65
C ARG A 244 -34.72 20.77 -55.10
N PRO A 245 -35.01 22.09 -55.21
CA PRO A 245 -36.24 22.69 -54.74
C PRO A 245 -37.47 22.23 -55.57
#